data_b86871a723a8711f4dd28d42ed935b38
#
_entry.id   b86871a723a8711f4dd28d42ed935b38
#
_cell.length_a   1.000
_cell.length_b   1.000
_cell.length_c   1.000
_cell.angle_alpha   90.00
_cell.angle_beta   90.00
_cell.angle_gamma   90.00
#
_symmetry.space_group_name_H-M   'P 1'
#
loop_
_entity.id
_entity.type
_entity.pdbx_description
1 polymer ?
#
loop_
_entity_poly.entity_id
_entity_poly.type
_entity_poly.pdbx_seq_one_letter_code
_entity_poly.pdbx_strand_id
1 'polypeptide(L)'
;MAKTTTTRYDVAEHLRTPAEMAAYLDACFEEANGDAAFIAKALGDIARAKGMSKVARDAGLSRESLYKALSGERNPNFDTILKVIMALGLKLHAEAV
;
A
#
# COMPACT_ATOMS: atom_id res chain seq x y z
N MET A 1 -25.12 -12.10 -3.15
CA MET A 1 -24.58 -12.01 -3.27
C MET A 1 -23.76 -11.78 -3.22
N ALA A 2 -23.35 -11.65 -3.11
CA ALA A 2 -22.66 -11.46 -3.05
C ALA A 2 -21.70 -11.48 -3.08
N LYS A 3 -21.09 -11.37 -3.22
CA LYS A 3 -20.13 -11.38 -3.19
C LYS A 3 -19.48 -10.86 -2.77
N THR A 4 -19.35 -10.95 -2.67
CA THR A 4 -18.73 -10.43 -1.87
C THR A 4 -17.35 -10.49 -1.68
N THR A 5 -16.75 -10.97 -2.42
CA THR A 5 -15.32 -10.94 -2.53
C THR A 5 -14.85 -9.54 -2.84
N THR A 6 -13.91 -9.03 -2.10
CA THR A 6 -13.36 -7.72 -2.37
C THR A 6 -12.47 -7.81 -3.61
N THR A 7 -12.80 -7.03 -4.61
CA THR A 7 -12.01 -6.95 -5.82
C THR A 7 -11.13 -5.72 -5.75
N ARG A 8 -10.16 -5.61 -6.67
CA ARG A 8 -9.35 -4.41 -6.74
C ARG A 8 -10.20 -3.19 -6.98
N TYR A 9 -11.24 -3.36 -7.78
CA TYR A 9 -12.14 -2.26 -8.08
C TYR A 9 -12.81 -1.76 -6.79
N ASP A 10 -13.30 -2.71 -5.98
CA ASP A 10 -13.94 -2.34 -4.72
C ASP A 10 -12.96 -1.68 -3.76
N VAL A 11 -11.74 -2.19 -3.70
CA VAL A 11 -10.71 -1.61 -2.85
C VAL A 11 -10.43 -0.18 -3.29
N ALA A 12 -10.27 0.03 -4.60
CA ALA A 12 -9.96 1.37 -5.11
C ALA A 12 -11.03 2.38 -4.76
N GLU A 13 -12.29 1.95 -4.72
CA GLU A 13 -13.37 2.86 -4.37
C GLU A 13 -13.30 3.32 -2.93
N HIS A 14 -12.63 2.54 -2.09
CA HIS A 14 -12.48 2.88 -0.68
C HIS A 14 -11.14 3.55 -0.37
N LEU A 15 -10.38 3.90 -1.42
CA LEU A 15 -9.04 4.47 -1.24
C LEU A 15 -8.95 5.82 -1.93
N ARG A 16 -9.95 6.66 -1.72
CA ARG A 16 -10.00 7.94 -2.43
C ARG A 16 -9.38 9.10 -1.66
N THR A 17 -9.25 8.97 -0.36
CA THR A 17 -8.67 10.03 0.45
C THR A 17 -7.53 9.48 1.27
N PRO A 18 -6.61 10.35 1.71
CA PRO A 18 -5.53 9.88 2.60
C PRO A 18 -6.06 9.21 3.86
N ALA A 19 -7.18 9.69 4.41
CA ALA A 19 -7.75 9.08 5.61
C ALA A 19 -8.21 7.65 5.33
N GLU A 20 -8.83 7.44 4.16
CA GLU A 20 -9.26 6.10 3.79
C GLU A 20 -8.07 5.17 3.54
N MET A 21 -7.02 5.71 2.92
CA MET A 21 -5.81 4.94 2.68
C MET A 21 -5.16 4.54 4.00
N ALA A 22 -5.12 5.47 4.95
CA ALA A 22 -4.52 5.18 6.25
C ALA A 22 -5.30 4.10 6.99
N ALA A 23 -6.62 4.18 6.95
CA ALA A 23 -7.47 3.18 7.61
C ALA A 23 -7.29 1.80 6.99
N TYR A 24 -7.20 1.76 5.66
CA TYR A 24 -7.00 0.51 4.96
C TYR A 24 -5.66 -0.12 5.31
N LEU A 25 -4.61 0.70 5.30
CA LEU A 25 -3.28 0.20 5.62
C LEU A 25 -3.20 -0.29 7.06
N ASP A 26 -3.81 0.45 7.97
CA ASP A 26 -3.84 0.06 9.37
C ASP A 26 -4.51 -1.29 9.56
N ALA A 27 -5.63 -1.51 8.89
CA ALA A 27 -6.31 -2.79 8.94
C ALA A 27 -5.44 -3.90 8.37
N CYS A 28 -4.69 -3.60 7.31
CA CYS A 28 -3.81 -4.59 6.71
C CYS A 28 -2.66 -4.95 7.64
N PHE A 29 -2.14 -3.99 8.39
CA PHE A 29 -1.11 -4.29 9.38
C PHE A 29 -1.62 -5.23 10.45
N GLU A 30 -2.88 -5.08 10.84
CA GLU A 30 -3.46 -5.98 11.83
C GLU A 30 -3.61 -7.39 11.29
N GLU A 31 -3.94 -7.52 10.01
CA GLU A 31 -4.11 -8.83 9.40
C GLU A 31 -2.81 -9.47 8.98
N ALA A 32 -1.80 -8.65 8.71
CA ALA A 32 -0.56 -9.14 8.12
C ALA A 32 0.19 -10.08 9.05
N ASN A 33 0.09 -9.84 10.35
CA ASN A 33 0.72 -10.72 11.32
C ASN A 33 2.21 -10.91 11.03
N GLY A 34 2.87 -9.81 10.65
CA GLY A 34 4.30 -9.83 10.38
C GLY A 34 4.68 -10.18 8.95
N ASP A 35 3.72 -10.36 8.07
CA ASP A 35 4.01 -10.72 6.68
C ASP A 35 4.25 -9.46 5.85
N ALA A 36 5.53 -9.20 5.56
CA ALA A 36 5.91 -8.01 4.80
C ALA A 36 5.37 -8.03 3.38
N ALA A 37 5.27 -9.21 2.78
CA ALA A 37 4.74 -9.32 1.41
C ALA A 37 3.28 -8.90 1.37
N PHE A 38 2.52 -9.24 2.40
CA PHE A 38 1.12 -8.85 2.48
C PHE A 38 1.00 -7.32 2.54
N ILE A 39 1.85 -6.68 3.33
CA ILE A 39 1.85 -5.22 3.44
C ILE A 39 2.27 -4.59 2.12
N ALA A 40 3.25 -5.19 1.43
CA ALA A 40 3.67 -4.66 0.13
C ALA A 40 2.50 -4.68 -0.86
N LYS A 41 1.72 -5.74 -0.87
CA LYS A 41 0.56 -5.82 -1.76
C LYS A 41 -0.50 -4.79 -1.40
N ALA A 42 -0.70 -4.57 -0.10
CA ALA A 42 -1.66 -3.56 0.35
C ALA A 42 -1.23 -2.17 -0.11
N LEU A 43 0.07 -1.87 0.00
CA LEU A 43 0.59 -0.61 -0.50
C LEU A 43 0.44 -0.51 -2.01
N GLY A 44 0.55 -1.63 -2.71
CA GLY A 44 0.30 -1.66 -4.14
C GLY A 44 -1.11 -1.27 -4.50
N ASP A 45 -2.09 -1.74 -3.74
CA ASP A 45 -3.49 -1.37 -3.97
C ASP A 45 -3.67 0.14 -3.79
N ILE A 46 -3.08 0.70 -2.73
CA ILE A 46 -3.19 2.13 -2.47
C ILE A 46 -2.49 2.92 -3.56
N ALA A 47 -1.30 2.48 -3.97
CA ALA A 47 -0.54 3.18 -5.00
C ALA A 47 -1.28 3.18 -6.33
N ARG A 48 -1.93 2.08 -6.67
CA ARG A 48 -2.71 2.02 -7.90
C ARG A 48 -3.92 2.95 -7.84
N ALA A 49 -4.55 3.05 -6.67
CA ALA A 49 -5.68 3.95 -6.50
C ALA A 49 -5.25 5.41 -6.66
N LYS A 50 -4.06 5.73 -6.19
CA LYS A 50 -3.55 7.10 -6.28
C LYS A 50 -2.90 7.39 -7.63
N GLY A 51 -2.41 6.37 -8.31
CA GLY A 51 -1.72 6.52 -9.58
C GLY A 51 -0.27 6.10 -9.46
N MET A 52 0.07 4.97 -10.09
CA MET A 52 1.41 4.40 -9.95
C MET A 52 2.51 5.35 -10.40
N SER A 53 2.31 6.04 -11.52
CA SER A 53 3.35 6.93 -12.03
C SER A 53 3.60 8.09 -11.08
N LYS A 54 2.53 8.63 -10.50
CA LYS A 54 2.67 9.73 -9.56
C LYS A 54 3.39 9.28 -8.29
N VAL A 55 3.00 8.11 -7.78
CA VAL A 55 3.61 7.59 -6.56
C VAL A 55 5.09 7.28 -6.79
N ALA A 56 5.41 6.69 -7.94
CA ALA A 56 6.80 6.39 -8.25
C ALA A 56 7.63 7.67 -8.29
N ARG A 57 7.13 8.68 -8.97
CA ARG A 57 7.83 9.95 -9.06
C ARG A 57 8.04 10.56 -7.68
N ASP A 58 6.99 10.59 -6.87
CA ASP A 58 7.07 11.20 -5.55
C ASP A 58 7.98 10.41 -4.60
N ALA A 59 8.09 9.11 -4.83
CA ALA A 59 8.95 8.26 -4.02
C ALA A 59 10.39 8.22 -4.53
N GLY A 60 10.65 8.83 -5.69
CA GLY A 60 11.99 8.81 -6.26
C GLY A 60 12.36 7.48 -6.87
N LEU A 61 11.36 6.73 -7.35
CA LEU A 61 11.56 5.40 -7.93
C LEU A 61 11.07 5.40 -9.36
N SER A 62 11.61 4.47 -10.16
CA SER A 62 11.02 4.21 -11.46
C SER A 62 9.72 3.46 -11.26
N ARG A 63 8.82 3.57 -12.23
CA ARG A 63 7.55 2.87 -12.14
C ARG A 63 7.78 1.36 -12.06
N GLU A 64 8.77 0.88 -12.80
CA GLU A 64 9.08 -0.54 -12.78
C GLU A 64 9.59 -1.00 -11.42
N SER A 65 10.46 -0.20 -10.80
CA SER A 65 10.95 -0.51 -9.46
C SER A 65 9.81 -0.53 -8.44
N LEU A 66 8.88 0.41 -8.58
CA LEU A 66 7.74 0.46 -7.68
C LEU A 66 6.87 -0.79 -7.83
N TYR A 67 6.60 -1.20 -9.07
CA TYR A 67 5.82 -2.41 -9.31
C TYR A 67 6.48 -3.63 -8.68
N LYS A 68 7.78 -3.76 -8.85
CA LYS A 68 8.49 -4.90 -8.28
C LYS A 68 8.46 -4.88 -6.76
N ALA A 69 8.64 -3.71 -6.18
CA ALA A 69 8.67 -3.59 -4.72
C ALA A 69 7.32 -3.93 -4.09
N LEU A 70 6.23 -3.63 -4.80
CA LEU A 70 4.89 -3.80 -4.26
C LEU A 70 4.16 -5.02 -4.82
N SER A 71 4.87 -5.92 -5.48
CA SER A 71 4.26 -7.10 -6.10
C SER A 71 3.89 -8.17 -5.08
N GLY A 72 4.58 -8.19 -3.94
CA GLY A 72 4.37 -9.24 -2.95
C GLY A 72 5.15 -10.50 -3.25
N GLU A 73 5.96 -10.50 -4.32
CA GLU A 73 6.72 -11.69 -4.71
C GLU A 73 7.99 -11.85 -3.89
N ARG A 74 8.45 -10.76 -3.29
CA ARG A 74 9.62 -10.79 -2.44
C ARG A 74 9.44 -9.71 -1.38
N ASN A 75 10.20 -9.82 -0.32
CA ASN A 75 10.14 -8.81 0.74
C ASN A 75 10.85 -7.56 0.27
N PRO A 76 10.15 -6.43 0.17
CA PRO A 76 10.78 -5.16 -0.19
C PRO A 76 11.65 -4.68 0.97
N ASN A 77 12.64 -3.85 0.67
CA ASN A 77 13.40 -3.34 1.77
C ASN A 77 12.65 -2.17 2.42
N PHE A 78 12.99 -1.95 3.67
CA PHE A 78 12.25 -1.01 4.51
C PHE A 78 12.39 0.42 4.00
N ASP A 79 13.55 0.76 3.45
CA ASP A 79 13.77 2.08 2.88
C ASP A 79 12.75 2.37 1.77
N THR A 80 12.55 1.39 0.90
CA THR A 80 11.58 1.53 -0.18
C THR A 80 10.16 1.70 0.38
N ILE A 81 9.83 0.91 1.39
CA ILE A 81 8.50 0.98 2.00
C ILE A 81 8.27 2.36 2.60
N LEU A 82 9.25 2.91 3.30
CA LEU A 82 9.11 4.25 3.86
C LEU A 82 8.92 5.30 2.79
N LYS A 83 9.68 5.21 1.70
CA LYS A 83 9.55 6.17 0.62
C LYS A 83 8.16 6.12 0.00
N VAL A 84 7.60 4.93 -0.16
CA VAL A 84 6.27 4.78 -0.72
C VAL A 84 5.22 5.35 0.24
N ILE A 85 5.32 5.03 1.52
CA ILE A 85 4.37 5.53 2.50
C ILE A 85 4.36 7.05 2.53
N MET A 86 5.54 7.67 2.49
CA MET A 86 5.63 9.12 2.49
C MET A 86 5.08 9.71 1.19
N ALA A 87 5.32 9.03 0.08
CA ALA A 87 4.80 9.48 -1.21
C ALA A 87 3.28 9.44 -1.26
N LEU A 88 2.68 8.57 -0.46
CA LEU A 88 1.23 8.48 -0.37
C LEU A 88 0.63 9.52 0.56
N GLY A 89 1.48 10.32 1.21
CA GLY A 89 1.01 11.31 2.16
C GLY A 89 0.66 10.72 3.50
N LEU A 90 1.21 9.57 3.81
CA LEU A 90 0.94 8.86 5.05
C LEU A 90 2.16 8.86 5.94
N LYS A 91 1.98 8.43 7.16
CA LYS A 91 3.05 8.38 8.14
C LYS A 91 2.92 7.07 8.93
N LEU A 92 4.04 6.39 9.13
CA LEU A 92 4.04 5.21 9.97
C LEU A 92 3.92 5.62 11.43
N HIS A 93 3.24 4.77 12.18
CA HIS A 93 2.95 5.01 13.57
C HIS A 93 3.04 3.69 14.31
N ALA A 94 3.51 3.74 15.53
CA ALA A 94 3.62 2.53 16.35
C ALA A 94 2.90 2.75 17.66
N GLU A 95 2.27 1.69 18.14
CA GLU A 95 1.65 1.74 19.44
C GLU A 95 1.85 0.40 20.13
N ALA A 96 1.81 0.42 21.44
CA ALA A 96 2.01 -0.82 22.22
C ALA A 96 0.79 -1.71 22.06
N VAL A 97 1.05 -3.01 22.06
CA VAL A 97 -0.05 -3.98 21.99
C VAL A 97 -0.64 -4.26 23.35
#